data_756b7e37f8853f805cb4dcee59224083
#
_entry.id   756b7e37f8853f805cb4dcee59224083
#
_cell.length_a   1.000
_cell.length_b   1.000
_cell.length_c   1.000
_cell.angle_alpha   90.00
_cell.angle_beta   90.00
_cell.angle_gamma   90.00
#
_symmetry.space_group_name_H-M   'P 1'
#
loop_
_entity.id
_entity.type
_entity.pdbx_description
1 polymer ?
#
loop_
_entity_poly.entity_id
_entity_poly.type
_entity_poly.pdbx_seq_one_letter_code
_entity_poly.pdbx_strand_id
1 'polypeptide(L)'
;WCLDEVDVDHEVLKNQETVPAVYRPLNVEDMLFRYGVRINPDLVLDGNCVLIPVITGMNGTTPDYSPGCWYYSPLLLARGQHPVTAGLQPVRVDYANSIDTVGKNDGLKKTVLLSTSSYAAVMKTPCPVSLSITEEKMTPDRFNRRFVPVAVAVEGNFTSLFQYRNREEVAGQPFKAQSGYSRVIVVADGEVIRNQVRGVGENARIVPLGYDEYSGQMYGNRDFILNCVNWLCDDEGWMQLRGRNLSLY
;
A
#
# COMPACT_ATOMS: atom_id res chain seq x y z
N TRP A 1 0.84 9.07 4.97
CA TRP A 1 -0.44 8.96 4.29
C TRP A 1 -0.63 7.53 3.82
N CYS A 2 -1.64 6.82 4.34
CA CYS A 2 -2.09 5.50 3.90
C CYS A 2 -3.51 5.70 3.40
N LEU A 3 -3.75 5.55 2.09
CA LEU A 3 -4.95 6.05 1.41
C LEU A 3 -5.45 5.03 0.38
N ASP A 4 -6.78 4.86 0.32
CA ASP A 4 -7.47 4.04 -0.68
C ASP A 4 -8.37 4.92 -1.55
N GLU A 5 -8.09 4.98 -2.85
CA GLU A 5 -8.99 5.60 -3.83
C GLU A 5 -10.07 4.65 -4.36
N VAL A 6 -10.00 3.38 -3.95
CA VAL A 6 -10.96 2.35 -4.35
C VAL A 6 -11.54 1.69 -3.13
N ASP A 7 -12.86 1.61 -3.09
CA ASP A 7 -13.61 0.94 -2.04
C ASP A 7 -14.03 -0.46 -2.49
N VAL A 8 -13.75 -1.46 -1.65
CA VAL A 8 -14.13 -2.86 -1.83
C VAL A 8 -14.75 -3.38 -0.54
N ASP A 9 -16.04 -3.74 -0.58
CA ASP A 9 -16.72 -4.28 0.60
C ASP A 9 -16.32 -5.75 0.84
N HIS A 10 -15.24 -5.93 1.60
CA HIS A 10 -14.73 -7.25 1.97
C HIS A 10 -15.72 -8.06 2.82
N GLU A 11 -16.56 -7.40 3.62
CA GLU A 11 -17.55 -8.11 4.46
C GLU A 11 -18.68 -8.70 3.61
N VAL A 12 -19.09 -7.98 2.56
CA VAL A 12 -20.07 -8.49 1.59
C VAL A 12 -19.48 -9.64 0.78
N LEU A 13 -18.18 -9.57 0.42
CA LEU A 13 -17.50 -10.65 -0.32
C LEU A 13 -17.49 -11.99 0.43
N LYS A 14 -17.54 -11.99 1.75
CA LYS A 14 -17.66 -13.24 2.57
C LYS A 14 -18.98 -13.99 2.33
N ASN A 15 -20.00 -13.29 1.88
CA ASN A 15 -21.37 -13.83 1.67
C ASN A 15 -21.78 -13.84 0.20
N GLN A 16 -21.00 -13.18 -0.67
CA GLN A 16 -21.25 -13.09 -2.11
C GLN A 16 -19.98 -13.46 -2.85
N GLU A 17 -20.12 -14.12 -3.98
CA GLU A 17 -18.98 -14.53 -4.80
C GLU A 17 -18.24 -13.33 -5.42
N THR A 18 -18.96 -12.22 -5.66
CA THR A 18 -18.43 -11.06 -6.38
C THR A 18 -18.96 -9.77 -5.77
N VAL A 19 -18.08 -8.77 -5.62
CA VAL A 19 -18.43 -7.40 -5.20
C VAL A 19 -17.79 -6.39 -6.15
N PRO A 20 -18.40 -5.20 -6.36
CA PRO A 20 -17.78 -4.17 -7.16
C PRO A 20 -16.68 -3.46 -6.40
N ALA A 21 -15.54 -3.20 -7.06
CA ALA A 21 -14.56 -2.21 -6.66
C ALA A 21 -14.91 -0.87 -7.32
N VAL A 22 -15.14 0.17 -6.53
CA VAL A 22 -15.59 1.47 -7.02
C VAL A 22 -14.66 2.60 -6.58
N TYR A 23 -14.53 3.61 -7.42
CA TYR A 23 -13.75 4.80 -7.09
C TYR A 23 -14.37 5.55 -5.91
N ARG A 24 -13.54 5.94 -4.95
CA ARG A 24 -13.89 6.75 -3.79
C ARG A 24 -13.04 8.01 -3.75
N PRO A 25 -13.59 9.21 -4.05
CA PRO A 25 -12.82 10.44 -4.01
C PRO A 25 -12.33 10.76 -2.60
N LEU A 26 -11.06 11.01 -2.44
CA LEU A 26 -10.42 11.37 -1.16
C LEU A 26 -10.40 12.87 -0.90
N ASN A 27 -10.60 13.69 -1.96
CA ASN A 27 -10.52 15.16 -1.95
C ASN A 27 -9.14 15.70 -1.52
N VAL A 28 -8.10 14.89 -1.70
CA VAL A 28 -6.68 15.26 -1.49
C VAL A 28 -5.83 15.09 -2.75
N GLU A 29 -6.45 14.72 -3.86
CA GLU A 29 -5.80 14.38 -5.13
C GLU A 29 -4.98 15.58 -5.66
N ASP A 30 -5.56 16.79 -5.64
CA ASP A 30 -4.88 18.02 -6.05
C ASP A 30 -3.63 18.29 -5.21
N MET A 31 -3.71 18.03 -3.90
CA MET A 31 -2.60 18.21 -2.97
C MET A 31 -1.50 17.19 -3.24
N LEU A 32 -1.85 15.92 -3.37
CA LEU A 32 -0.90 14.85 -3.68
C LEU A 32 -0.23 15.09 -5.04
N PHE A 33 -1.01 15.48 -6.05
CA PHE A 33 -0.48 15.82 -7.37
C PHE A 33 0.51 16.99 -7.28
N ARG A 34 0.19 18.03 -6.51
CA ARG A 34 1.10 19.15 -6.25
C ARG A 34 2.38 18.72 -5.55
N TYR A 35 2.31 17.70 -4.71
CA TYR A 35 3.45 17.11 -4.00
C TYR A 35 4.17 16.03 -4.80
N GLY A 36 3.79 15.86 -6.05
CA GLY A 36 4.50 14.99 -6.99
C GLY A 36 4.07 13.53 -6.96
N VAL A 37 2.90 13.23 -6.43
CA VAL A 37 2.33 11.87 -6.35
C VAL A 37 0.90 11.88 -6.89
N ARG A 38 0.55 10.83 -7.64
CA ARG A 38 -0.83 10.54 -8.03
C ARG A 38 -1.13 9.10 -7.68
N ILE A 39 -2.16 8.88 -6.88
CA ILE A 39 -2.79 7.58 -6.71
C ILE A 39 -3.76 7.39 -7.89
N ASN A 40 -3.84 6.21 -8.45
CA ASN A 40 -4.73 5.92 -9.57
C ASN A 40 -5.93 5.12 -9.07
N PRO A 41 -7.15 5.41 -9.56
CA PRO A 41 -8.35 4.67 -9.18
C PRO A 41 -8.38 3.29 -9.88
N ASP A 42 -7.52 2.40 -9.45
CA ASP A 42 -7.33 1.07 -9.98
C ASP A 42 -7.04 0.07 -8.86
N LEU A 43 -7.08 -1.21 -9.16
CA LEU A 43 -6.63 -2.28 -8.27
C LEU A 43 -5.37 -2.92 -8.81
N VAL A 44 -4.38 -3.03 -7.95
CA VAL A 44 -3.12 -3.72 -8.23
C VAL A 44 -3.25 -5.19 -7.83
N LEU A 45 -2.97 -6.08 -8.78
CA LEU A 45 -2.88 -7.52 -8.58
C LEU A 45 -1.43 -7.96 -8.75
N ASP A 46 -1.02 -8.97 -7.98
CA ASP A 46 0.34 -9.52 -8.10
C ASP A 46 0.31 -11.06 -8.00
N GLY A 47 1.14 -11.73 -8.79
CA GLY A 47 1.38 -13.15 -8.65
C GLY A 47 2.10 -13.51 -7.34
N ASN A 48 2.85 -12.57 -6.76
CA ASN A 48 3.39 -12.66 -5.40
C ASN A 48 2.36 -12.11 -4.41
N CYS A 49 1.47 -12.98 -3.92
CA CYS A 49 0.31 -12.60 -3.14
C CYS A 49 0.10 -13.52 -1.93
N VAL A 50 -0.81 -13.11 -1.06
CA VAL A 50 -1.28 -13.91 0.07
C VAL A 50 -2.09 -15.11 -0.43
N LEU A 51 -1.99 -16.24 0.27
CA LEU A 51 -2.83 -17.41 0.05
C LEU A 51 -4.03 -17.38 0.98
N ILE A 52 -5.20 -17.71 0.45
CA ILE A 52 -6.42 -17.87 1.24
C ILE A 52 -6.93 -19.32 1.17
N PRO A 53 -7.65 -19.80 2.19
CA PRO A 53 -8.28 -21.12 2.13
C PRO A 53 -9.44 -21.12 1.13
N VAL A 54 -9.39 -21.98 0.13
CA VAL A 54 -10.44 -22.17 -0.88
C VAL A 54 -11.03 -23.57 -0.70
N ILE A 55 -12.35 -23.69 -0.72
CA ILE A 55 -13.04 -24.96 -0.65
C ILE A 55 -12.85 -25.68 -2.00
N THR A 56 -12.19 -26.83 -1.98
CA THR A 56 -11.92 -27.65 -3.18
C THR A 56 -12.73 -28.93 -3.23
N GLY A 57 -13.42 -29.28 -2.14
CA GLY A 57 -14.24 -30.48 -2.06
C GLY A 57 -15.01 -30.57 -0.76
N MET A 58 -15.76 -31.66 -0.62
CA MET A 58 -16.48 -32.00 0.61
C MET A 58 -16.14 -33.42 1.01
N ASN A 59 -15.72 -33.62 2.25
CA ASN A 59 -15.55 -34.92 2.85
C ASN A 59 -16.71 -35.16 3.85
N GLY A 60 -17.80 -35.74 3.34
CA GLY A 60 -19.06 -35.81 4.07
C GLY A 60 -19.65 -34.41 4.27
N THR A 61 -19.73 -33.95 5.52
CA THR A 61 -20.21 -32.59 5.90
C THR A 61 -19.07 -31.60 6.14
N THR A 62 -17.81 -32.04 6.07
CA THR A 62 -16.65 -31.19 6.34
C THR A 62 -16.04 -30.72 5.03
N PRO A 63 -15.90 -29.39 4.80
CA PRO A 63 -15.24 -28.87 3.61
C PRO A 63 -13.72 -29.14 3.63
N ASP A 64 -13.21 -29.57 2.48
CA ASP A 64 -11.77 -29.67 2.23
C ASP A 64 -11.24 -28.34 1.71
N TYR A 65 -10.15 -27.85 2.30
CA TYR A 65 -9.54 -26.57 1.94
C TYR A 65 -8.18 -26.78 1.26
N SER A 66 -7.93 -26.00 0.21
CA SER A 66 -6.63 -25.87 -0.43
C SER A 66 -6.21 -24.39 -0.50
N PRO A 67 -4.90 -24.08 -0.50
CA PRO A 67 -4.43 -22.72 -0.64
C PRO A 67 -4.71 -22.18 -2.05
N GLY A 68 -5.43 -21.10 -2.17
CA GLY A 68 -5.67 -20.36 -3.41
C GLY A 68 -4.96 -19.01 -3.42
N CYS A 69 -4.45 -18.58 -4.57
CA CYS A 69 -3.79 -17.28 -4.71
C CYS A 69 -4.82 -16.14 -4.64
N TRP A 70 -4.67 -15.25 -3.67
CA TRP A 70 -5.48 -14.05 -3.56
C TRP A 70 -4.76 -12.85 -4.17
N TYR A 71 -4.80 -12.73 -5.50
CA TYR A 71 -4.03 -11.72 -6.23
C TYR A 71 -4.33 -10.28 -5.83
N TYR A 72 -5.48 -10.00 -5.20
CA TYR A 72 -5.85 -8.69 -4.65
C TYR A 72 -5.14 -8.33 -3.33
N SER A 73 -4.38 -9.27 -2.75
CA SER A 73 -3.49 -9.03 -1.61
C SER A 73 -2.02 -9.22 -1.99
N PRO A 74 -1.42 -8.27 -2.72
CA PRO A 74 0.00 -8.31 -3.07
C PRO A 74 0.91 -8.34 -1.85
N LEU A 75 2.02 -9.06 -1.99
CA LEU A 75 3.18 -9.01 -1.10
C LEU A 75 4.24 -8.12 -1.73
N LEU A 76 4.23 -6.85 -1.35
CA LEU A 76 5.09 -5.83 -1.94
C LEU A 76 6.55 -6.00 -1.52
N LEU A 77 7.44 -5.72 -2.46
CA LEU A 77 8.88 -5.84 -2.30
C LEU A 77 9.53 -4.46 -2.20
N ALA A 78 10.58 -4.38 -1.39
CA ALA A 78 11.43 -3.20 -1.29
C ALA A 78 12.08 -2.85 -2.64
N ARG A 79 12.11 -1.56 -3.00
CA ARG A 79 12.77 -1.05 -4.21
C ARG A 79 13.95 -0.16 -3.85
N GLY A 80 15.09 -0.50 -4.44
CA GLY A 80 16.31 0.27 -4.22
C GLY A 80 16.86 0.18 -2.78
N GLN A 81 17.79 1.08 -2.49
CA GLN A 81 18.39 1.21 -1.17
C GLN A 81 17.82 2.45 -0.47
N HIS A 82 16.82 2.28 0.33
CA HIS A 82 16.25 3.36 1.15
C HIS A 82 16.21 2.93 2.62
N PRO A 83 16.52 3.83 3.57
CA PRO A 83 16.54 3.48 5.00
C PRO A 83 15.27 2.85 5.53
N VAL A 84 14.11 3.27 5.01
CA VAL A 84 12.79 2.73 5.38
C VAL A 84 12.64 1.27 5.00
N THR A 85 13.26 0.84 3.89
CA THR A 85 13.08 -0.50 3.33
C THR A 85 14.28 -1.42 3.51
N ALA A 86 15.32 -0.96 4.21
CA ALA A 86 16.52 -1.75 4.47
C ALA A 86 16.21 -2.99 5.34
N GLY A 87 16.47 -4.18 4.81
CA GLY A 87 16.24 -5.46 5.50
C GLY A 87 14.76 -5.82 5.72
N LEU A 88 13.85 -5.16 4.99
CA LEU A 88 12.41 -5.33 5.16
C LEU A 88 11.93 -6.65 4.54
N GLN A 89 11.12 -7.39 5.28
CA GLN A 89 10.35 -8.51 4.75
C GLN A 89 9.23 -7.99 3.80
N PRO A 90 8.69 -8.83 2.90
CA PRO A 90 7.58 -8.42 2.06
C PRO A 90 6.44 -7.82 2.88
N VAL A 91 5.83 -6.75 2.37
CA VAL A 91 4.75 -6.02 3.03
C VAL A 91 3.43 -6.41 2.38
N ARG A 92 2.50 -6.91 3.17
CA ARG A 92 1.14 -7.23 2.72
C ARG A 92 0.33 -5.95 2.55
N VAL A 93 -0.39 -5.87 1.44
CA VAL A 93 -1.42 -4.87 1.17
C VAL A 93 -2.69 -5.59 0.70
N ASP A 94 -3.84 -4.94 0.87
CA ASP A 94 -5.14 -5.50 0.47
C ASP A 94 -5.88 -4.47 -0.40
N TYR A 95 -6.21 -4.83 -1.65
CA TYR A 95 -6.89 -3.96 -2.62
C TYR A 95 -6.16 -2.65 -2.96
N ALA A 96 -4.85 -2.67 -2.91
CA ALA A 96 -3.99 -1.50 -3.13
C ALA A 96 -4.17 -0.88 -4.51
N ASN A 97 -3.94 0.43 -4.57
CA ASN A 97 -3.95 1.21 -5.81
C ASN A 97 -2.52 1.43 -6.34
N SER A 98 -2.38 1.71 -7.63
CA SER A 98 -1.09 2.08 -8.18
C SER A 98 -0.76 3.56 -7.94
N ILE A 99 0.54 3.86 -7.81
CA ILE A 99 1.05 5.23 -7.66
C ILE A 99 1.89 5.61 -8.86
N ASP A 100 1.63 6.80 -9.42
CA ASP A 100 2.53 7.48 -10.34
C ASP A 100 3.29 8.61 -9.63
N THR A 101 4.58 8.74 -9.91
CA THR A 101 5.33 9.94 -9.57
C THR A 101 5.15 10.99 -10.67
N VAL A 102 4.65 12.17 -10.31
CA VAL A 102 4.35 13.25 -11.25
C VAL A 102 5.22 14.49 -10.99
N GLY A 103 5.27 15.41 -11.95
CA GLY A 103 6.13 16.60 -11.87
C GLY A 103 7.60 16.28 -12.16
N LYS A 104 8.13 16.93 -13.21
CA LYS A 104 9.55 16.88 -13.52
C LYS A 104 10.16 18.24 -13.13
N ASN A 105 11.33 18.20 -12.48
CA ASN A 105 12.09 19.41 -12.08
C ASN A 105 11.35 20.33 -11.09
N ASP A 106 10.55 19.76 -10.20
CA ASP A 106 9.83 20.48 -9.16
C ASP A 106 10.65 20.68 -7.86
N GLY A 107 11.90 20.23 -7.87
CA GLY A 107 12.80 20.29 -6.70
C GLY A 107 12.50 19.22 -5.64
N LEU A 108 11.55 18.32 -5.90
CA LEU A 108 11.22 17.23 -4.99
C LEU A 108 11.90 15.93 -5.42
N LYS A 109 12.58 15.28 -4.48
CA LYS A 109 13.12 13.94 -4.69
C LYS A 109 12.06 12.90 -4.37
N LYS A 110 11.73 12.06 -5.35
CA LYS A 110 10.72 11.02 -5.28
C LYS A 110 11.38 9.65 -5.35
N THR A 111 11.13 8.80 -4.37
CA THR A 111 11.73 7.47 -4.25
C THR A 111 10.63 6.43 -4.08
N VAL A 112 10.55 5.46 -4.99
CA VAL A 112 9.66 4.31 -4.83
C VAL A 112 10.20 3.45 -3.69
N LEU A 113 9.39 3.22 -2.66
CA LEU A 113 9.74 2.40 -1.49
C LEU A 113 9.36 0.95 -1.70
N LEU A 114 8.09 0.72 -2.08
CA LEU A 114 7.52 -0.60 -2.27
C LEU A 114 6.86 -0.69 -3.64
N SER A 115 7.03 -1.83 -4.29
CA SER A 115 6.36 -2.15 -5.54
C SER A 115 5.98 -3.62 -5.60
N THR A 116 5.14 -3.98 -6.57
CA THR A 116 4.83 -5.36 -6.94
C THR A 116 6.06 -6.12 -7.44
N SER A 117 5.88 -7.42 -7.66
CA SER A 117 6.81 -8.27 -8.37
C SER A 117 6.87 -7.93 -9.87
N SER A 118 7.54 -8.76 -10.65
CA SER A 118 7.57 -8.68 -12.11
C SER A 118 6.33 -9.29 -12.79
N TYR A 119 5.39 -9.84 -12.03
CA TYR A 119 4.17 -10.49 -12.50
C TYR A 119 2.95 -9.83 -11.89
N ALA A 120 2.69 -8.61 -12.27
CA ALA A 120 1.58 -7.80 -11.77
C ALA A 120 0.56 -7.49 -12.88
N ALA A 121 -0.63 -7.14 -12.45
CA ALA A 121 -1.70 -6.60 -13.29
C ALA A 121 -2.30 -5.37 -12.62
N VAL A 122 -2.96 -4.53 -13.41
CA VAL A 122 -3.69 -3.36 -12.92
C VAL A 122 -5.08 -3.38 -13.55
N MET A 123 -6.12 -3.37 -12.72
CA MET A 123 -7.52 -3.33 -13.14
C MET A 123 -8.09 -1.96 -12.86
N LYS A 124 -8.60 -1.29 -13.91
CA LYS A 124 -9.26 0.01 -13.76
C LYS A 124 -10.63 -0.15 -13.13
N THR A 125 -10.99 0.75 -12.23
CA THR A 125 -12.32 0.80 -11.63
C THR A 125 -13.32 1.54 -12.54
N PRO A 126 -14.64 1.18 -12.49
CA PRO A 126 -15.19 0.11 -11.68
C PRO A 126 -14.88 -1.28 -12.26
N CYS A 127 -14.58 -2.24 -11.39
CA CYS A 127 -14.30 -3.62 -11.79
C CYS A 127 -14.82 -4.62 -10.74
N PRO A 128 -15.09 -5.88 -11.14
CA PRO A 128 -15.51 -6.91 -10.18
C PRO A 128 -14.29 -7.44 -9.41
N VAL A 129 -14.48 -7.63 -8.10
CA VAL A 129 -13.62 -8.42 -7.23
C VAL A 129 -14.34 -9.72 -6.94
N SER A 130 -13.77 -10.86 -7.30
CA SER A 130 -14.43 -12.16 -7.19
C SER A 130 -13.53 -13.21 -6.53
N LEU A 131 -14.13 -14.10 -5.75
CA LEU A 131 -13.46 -15.28 -5.21
C LEU A 131 -13.03 -16.26 -6.31
N SER A 132 -13.71 -16.26 -7.47
CA SER A 132 -13.33 -17.09 -8.61
C SER A 132 -11.93 -16.81 -9.16
N ILE A 133 -11.33 -15.67 -8.81
CA ILE A 133 -9.94 -15.35 -9.19
C ILE A 133 -8.94 -16.38 -8.68
N THR A 134 -9.26 -17.08 -7.60
CA THR A 134 -8.39 -18.11 -7.02
C THR A 134 -8.25 -19.35 -7.90
N GLU A 135 -9.20 -19.55 -8.81
CA GLU A 135 -9.21 -20.63 -9.80
C GLU A 135 -8.49 -20.22 -11.10
N GLU A 136 -8.25 -18.92 -11.28
CA GLU A 136 -7.62 -18.39 -12.48
C GLU A 136 -6.12 -18.64 -12.47
N LYS A 137 -5.60 -19.11 -13.60
CA LYS A 137 -4.16 -19.23 -13.79
C LYS A 137 -3.56 -17.86 -14.13
N MET A 138 -2.41 -17.58 -13.52
CA MET A 138 -1.61 -16.44 -13.89
C MET A 138 -1.09 -16.60 -15.33
N THR A 139 -1.56 -15.70 -16.22
CA THR A 139 -1.11 -15.69 -17.62
C THR A 139 -0.30 -14.41 -17.90
N PRO A 140 0.74 -14.48 -18.76
CA PRO A 140 1.53 -13.30 -19.12
C PRO A 140 0.73 -12.17 -19.78
N ASP A 141 -0.37 -12.51 -20.47
CA ASP A 141 -1.24 -11.53 -21.11
C ASP A 141 -1.99 -10.66 -20.08
N ARG A 142 -2.39 -11.25 -18.96
CA ARG A 142 -3.09 -10.55 -17.87
C ARG A 142 -2.10 -9.90 -16.90
N PHE A 143 -1.06 -10.65 -16.47
CA PHE A 143 -0.03 -10.16 -15.56
C PHE A 143 1.17 -9.59 -16.33
N ASN A 144 0.90 -8.53 -17.09
CA ASN A 144 1.86 -7.92 -18.01
C ASN A 144 2.55 -6.67 -17.47
N ARG A 145 2.25 -6.28 -16.23
CA ARG A 145 2.89 -5.18 -15.54
C ARG A 145 4.04 -5.67 -14.67
N ARG A 146 4.98 -4.76 -14.43
CA ARG A 146 6.17 -5.10 -13.62
C ARG A 146 6.46 -3.96 -12.67
N PHE A 147 6.72 -4.32 -11.42
CA PHE A 147 7.21 -3.38 -10.41
C PHE A 147 6.33 -2.13 -10.29
N VAL A 148 5.01 -2.35 -10.24
CA VAL A 148 4.01 -1.28 -10.07
C VAL A 148 4.22 -0.63 -8.70
N PRO A 149 4.48 0.69 -8.62
CA PRO A 149 4.67 1.37 -7.35
C PRO A 149 3.38 1.43 -6.54
N VAL A 150 3.48 1.20 -5.23
CA VAL A 150 2.37 1.29 -4.27
C VAL A 150 2.75 2.17 -3.06
N ALA A 151 4.04 2.33 -2.77
CA ALA A 151 4.51 3.25 -1.73
C ALA A 151 5.66 4.11 -2.25
N VAL A 152 5.59 5.42 -1.98
CA VAL A 152 6.55 6.42 -2.44
C VAL A 152 6.91 7.37 -1.30
N ALA A 153 8.21 7.66 -1.15
CA ALA A 153 8.71 8.76 -0.34
C ALA A 153 8.97 10.00 -1.22
N VAL A 154 8.59 11.15 -0.72
CA VAL A 154 8.84 12.46 -1.34
C VAL A 154 9.54 13.35 -0.32
N GLU A 155 10.63 13.95 -0.71
CA GLU A 155 11.41 14.85 0.15
C GLU A 155 11.84 16.10 -0.59
N GLY A 156 11.88 17.23 0.12
CA GLY A 156 12.27 18.54 -0.42
C GLY A 156 11.45 19.68 0.16
N ASN A 157 11.38 20.79 -0.58
CA ASN A 157 10.63 21.97 -0.20
C ASN A 157 9.30 21.99 -0.97
N PHE A 158 8.21 21.73 -0.26
CA PHE A 158 6.89 21.61 -0.88
C PHE A 158 6.27 22.98 -1.13
N THR A 159 5.71 23.17 -2.32
CA THR A 159 4.96 24.38 -2.68
C THR A 159 3.52 24.23 -2.22
N SER A 160 2.99 25.25 -1.51
CA SER A 160 1.62 25.26 -1.02
C SER A 160 0.59 25.13 -2.15
N LEU A 161 -0.44 24.30 -1.96
CA LEU A 161 -1.61 24.22 -2.83
C LEU A 161 -2.31 25.57 -2.99
N PHE A 162 -2.25 26.41 -1.94
CA PHE A 162 -2.91 27.71 -1.86
C PHE A 162 -2.05 28.88 -2.34
N GLN A 163 -0.90 28.63 -2.96
CA GLN A 163 0.04 29.67 -3.38
C GLN A 163 -0.59 30.77 -4.25
N TYR A 164 -1.58 30.42 -5.06
CA TYR A 164 -2.27 31.35 -5.98
C TYR A 164 -3.73 31.63 -5.61
N ARG A 165 -4.16 31.17 -4.43
CA ARG A 165 -5.51 31.45 -3.91
C ARG A 165 -5.51 32.65 -2.96
N ASN A 166 -6.70 33.23 -2.72
CA ASN A 166 -6.85 34.37 -1.80
C ASN A 166 -6.30 34.02 -0.42
N ARG A 167 -5.41 34.86 0.10
CA ARG A 167 -4.58 34.56 1.26
C ARG A 167 -5.19 35.21 2.49
N GLU A 168 -6.20 34.59 3.07
CA GLU A 168 -6.60 34.97 4.41
C GLU A 168 -5.68 34.25 5.41
N GLU A 169 -5.38 34.92 6.52
CA GLU A 169 -4.65 34.29 7.62
C GLU A 169 -5.42 33.08 8.12
N VAL A 170 -4.77 31.90 8.06
CA VAL A 170 -5.34 30.69 8.62
C VAL A 170 -4.87 30.58 10.07
N ALA A 171 -5.81 30.66 10.99
CA ALA A 171 -5.56 30.55 12.43
C ALA A 171 -4.48 31.52 12.97
N GLY A 172 -4.43 32.74 12.45
CA GLY A 172 -3.48 33.77 12.90
C GLY A 172 -2.03 33.55 12.53
N GLN A 173 -1.76 32.56 11.65
CA GLN A 173 -0.41 32.28 11.17
C GLN A 173 -0.19 32.89 9.78
N PRO A 174 1.01 33.48 9.51
CA PRO A 174 1.32 34.01 8.20
C PRO A 174 1.37 32.91 7.17
N PHE A 175 0.81 33.16 5.98
CA PHE A 175 0.85 32.24 4.87
C PHE A 175 2.29 31.92 4.44
N LYS A 176 2.61 30.62 4.31
CA LYS A 176 3.87 30.13 3.75
C LYS A 176 3.64 29.57 2.35
N ALA A 177 4.24 30.22 1.34
CA ALA A 177 4.15 29.76 -0.04
C ALA A 177 4.91 28.46 -0.31
N GLN A 178 5.95 28.21 0.50
CA GLN A 178 6.80 27.01 0.42
C GLN A 178 7.17 26.53 1.82
N SER A 179 7.24 25.23 2.03
CA SER A 179 7.73 24.64 3.27
C SER A 179 9.25 24.79 3.40
N GLY A 180 9.79 24.62 4.61
CA GLY A 180 11.16 24.17 4.77
C GLY A 180 11.35 22.76 4.20
N TYR A 181 12.57 22.21 4.26
CA TYR A 181 12.80 20.83 3.90
C TYR A 181 11.89 19.90 4.72
N SER A 182 11.13 19.10 4.03
CA SER A 182 10.11 18.23 4.64
C SER A 182 10.07 16.89 3.92
N ARG A 183 9.49 15.90 4.56
CA ARG A 183 9.37 14.52 4.06
C ARG A 183 7.91 14.08 4.13
N VAL A 184 7.48 13.34 3.12
CA VAL A 184 6.15 12.74 3.05
C VAL A 184 6.30 11.31 2.53
N ILE A 185 5.56 10.37 3.12
CA ILE A 185 5.40 9.03 2.58
C ILE A 185 3.94 8.84 2.22
N VAL A 186 3.69 8.36 1.02
CA VAL A 186 2.36 8.00 0.51
C VAL A 186 2.34 6.52 0.21
N VAL A 187 1.38 5.82 0.78
CA VAL A 187 1.08 4.41 0.54
C VAL A 187 -0.35 4.34 0.02
N ALA A 188 -0.54 3.73 -1.13
CA ALA A 188 -1.86 3.60 -1.75
C ALA A 188 -2.57 2.33 -1.27
N ASP A 189 -2.67 2.22 0.04
CA ASP A 189 -3.38 1.17 0.78
C ASP A 189 -3.57 1.64 2.24
N GLY A 190 -4.79 1.69 2.72
CA GLY A 190 -5.13 2.02 4.11
C GLY A 190 -4.99 0.82 5.04
N GLU A 191 -5.17 -0.39 4.53
CA GLU A 191 -5.09 -1.63 5.28
C GLU A 191 -3.65 -1.95 5.74
N VAL A 192 -2.64 -1.41 5.09
CA VAL A 192 -1.22 -1.63 5.42
C VAL A 192 -0.88 -1.39 6.90
N ILE A 193 -1.61 -0.48 7.55
CA ILE A 193 -1.44 -0.11 8.98
C ILE A 193 -2.56 -0.63 9.87
N ARG A 194 -3.57 -1.28 9.30
CA ARG A 194 -4.77 -1.71 10.01
C ARG A 194 -4.55 -3.02 10.75
N ASN A 195 -4.71 -3.01 12.06
CA ASN A 195 -4.77 -4.23 12.85
C ASN A 195 -6.10 -4.95 12.64
N GLN A 196 -6.04 -6.26 12.48
CA GLN A 196 -7.22 -7.11 12.49
C GLN A 196 -7.66 -7.38 13.93
N VAL A 197 -8.98 -7.45 14.16
CA VAL A 197 -9.55 -7.86 15.46
C VAL A 197 -10.31 -9.16 15.25
N ARG A 198 -10.03 -10.15 16.07
CA ARG A 198 -10.68 -11.44 16.07
C ARG A 198 -11.49 -11.64 17.35
N GLY A 199 -12.63 -12.30 17.21
CA GLY A 199 -13.56 -12.50 18.33
C GLY A 199 -14.47 -11.30 18.54
N VAL A 200 -15.39 -11.42 19.51
CA VAL A 200 -16.41 -10.41 19.83
C VAL A 200 -16.45 -10.22 21.34
N GLY A 201 -16.70 -9.00 21.80
CA GLY A 201 -16.82 -8.66 23.22
C GLY A 201 -15.55 -8.96 24.01
N GLU A 202 -15.68 -9.63 25.15
CA GLU A 202 -14.54 -9.95 26.02
C GLU A 202 -13.51 -10.92 25.42
N ASN A 203 -13.89 -11.64 24.37
CA ASN A 203 -13.00 -12.54 23.62
C ASN A 203 -12.32 -11.85 22.41
N ALA A 204 -12.53 -10.56 22.24
CA ALA A 204 -11.88 -9.80 21.16
C ALA A 204 -10.36 -9.72 21.43
N ARG A 205 -9.57 -10.10 20.42
CA ARG A 205 -8.10 -9.99 20.44
C ARG A 205 -7.61 -9.23 19.21
N ILE A 206 -6.59 -8.42 19.40
CA ILE A 206 -5.89 -7.74 18.31
C ILE A 206 -4.87 -8.73 17.73
N VAL A 207 -4.95 -8.92 16.41
CA VAL A 207 -3.94 -9.68 15.67
C VAL A 207 -2.74 -8.77 15.43
N PRO A 208 -1.49 -9.23 15.64
CA PRO A 208 -0.31 -8.42 15.35
C PRO A 208 -0.29 -7.94 13.89
N LEU A 209 0.10 -6.68 13.68
CA LEU A 209 0.16 -6.09 12.34
C LEU A 209 1.11 -6.88 11.42
N GLY A 210 0.59 -7.33 10.28
CA GLY A 210 1.32 -8.15 9.33
C GLY A 210 1.29 -9.66 9.61
N TYR A 211 0.62 -10.10 10.69
CA TYR A 211 0.48 -11.54 10.95
C TYR A 211 -0.66 -12.13 10.12
N ASP A 212 -0.34 -13.17 9.36
CA ASP A 212 -1.33 -13.94 8.60
C ASP A 212 -1.66 -15.23 9.34
N GLU A 213 -2.90 -15.33 9.82
CA GLU A 213 -3.35 -16.48 10.64
C GLU A 213 -3.47 -17.76 9.83
N TYR A 214 -3.70 -17.69 8.52
CA TYR A 214 -3.84 -18.87 7.68
C TYR A 214 -2.50 -19.56 7.42
N SER A 215 -1.50 -18.80 7.04
CA SER A 215 -0.15 -19.32 6.79
C SER A 215 0.74 -19.36 8.03
N GLY A 216 0.36 -18.66 9.11
CA GLY A 216 1.18 -18.45 10.30
C GLY A 216 2.40 -17.54 10.06
N GLN A 217 2.44 -16.83 8.93
CA GLN A 217 3.57 -15.98 8.57
C GLN A 217 3.43 -14.57 9.14
N MET A 218 4.58 -13.94 9.39
CA MET A 218 4.69 -12.55 9.77
C MET A 218 5.27 -11.75 8.60
N TYR A 219 4.48 -10.84 8.04
CA TYR A 219 4.92 -9.92 6.99
C TYR A 219 5.55 -8.64 7.58
N GLY A 220 6.22 -7.87 6.73
CA GLY A 220 6.99 -6.69 7.12
C GLY A 220 6.19 -5.44 7.46
N ASN A 221 4.86 -5.51 7.58
CA ASN A 221 3.98 -4.35 7.78
C ASN A 221 4.37 -3.52 9.01
N ARG A 222 4.52 -4.16 10.17
CA ARG A 222 4.90 -3.48 11.42
C ARG A 222 6.24 -2.75 11.27
N ASP A 223 7.24 -3.45 10.73
CA ASP A 223 8.58 -2.89 10.60
C ASP A 223 8.62 -1.77 9.56
N PHE A 224 7.85 -1.90 8.48
CA PHE A 224 7.67 -0.84 7.48
C PHE A 224 7.10 0.43 8.10
N ILE A 225 5.99 0.34 8.83
CA ILE A 225 5.35 1.50 9.46
C ILE A 225 6.28 2.14 10.50
N LEU A 226 6.94 1.35 11.35
CA LEU A 226 7.91 1.87 12.33
C LEU A 226 9.09 2.57 11.64
N ASN A 227 9.61 1.97 10.56
CA ASN A 227 10.67 2.59 9.79
C ASN A 227 10.22 3.89 9.11
N CYS A 228 8.98 3.95 8.60
CA CYS A 228 8.40 5.18 8.05
C CYS A 228 8.37 6.29 9.10
N VAL A 229 7.83 6.01 10.29
CA VAL A 229 7.75 7.00 11.39
C VAL A 229 9.14 7.44 11.82
N ASN A 230 10.07 6.50 12.03
CA ASN A 230 11.44 6.82 12.42
C ASN A 230 12.12 7.71 11.37
N TRP A 231 11.96 7.41 10.07
CA TRP A 231 12.56 8.22 9.00
C TRP A 231 11.95 9.62 8.89
N LEU A 232 10.62 9.74 9.10
CA LEU A 232 9.93 11.03 9.07
C LEU A 232 10.36 11.93 10.25
N CYS A 233 10.74 11.36 11.40
CA CYS A 233 11.20 12.06 12.59
C CYS A 233 12.73 12.16 12.69
N ASP A 234 13.47 11.67 11.70
CA ASP A 234 14.95 11.62 11.74
C ASP A 234 15.54 12.93 11.21
N ASP A 235 15.60 13.95 12.04
CA ASP A 235 16.19 15.26 11.68
C ASP A 235 17.73 15.19 11.55
N GLU A 236 18.37 14.24 12.23
CA GLU A 236 19.84 14.11 12.27
C GLU A 236 20.40 13.13 11.22
N GLY A 237 19.53 12.37 10.53
CA GLY A 237 19.92 11.45 9.46
C GLY A 237 20.48 10.10 9.94
N TRP A 238 20.22 9.71 11.19
CA TRP A 238 20.66 8.41 11.76
C TRP A 238 20.13 7.20 11.00
N MET A 239 18.94 7.32 10.42
CA MET A 239 18.33 6.24 9.62
C MET A 239 19.16 5.89 8.38
N GLN A 240 19.99 6.81 7.87
CA GLN A 240 20.86 6.54 6.72
C GLN A 240 21.92 5.48 7.03
N LEU A 241 22.28 5.29 8.30
CA LEU A 241 23.23 4.27 8.72
C LEU A 241 22.68 2.84 8.53
N ARG A 242 21.37 2.65 8.59
CA ARG A 242 20.71 1.35 8.39
C ARG A 242 20.81 0.84 6.93
N GLY A 243 20.91 1.75 5.97
CA GLY A 243 21.04 1.43 4.54
C GLY A 243 22.46 1.03 4.12
N ARG A 244 23.45 1.12 5.00
CA ARG A 244 24.82 0.73 4.68
C ARG A 244 24.98 -0.77 4.89
N ASN A 245 25.10 -1.51 3.79
CA ASN A 245 25.59 -2.88 3.86
C ASN A 245 27.04 -2.85 4.35
N LEU A 246 27.26 -3.21 5.60
CA LEU A 246 28.59 -3.57 6.09
C LEU A 246 28.95 -4.91 5.44
N SER A 247 29.60 -4.87 4.27
CA SER A 247 30.31 -6.05 3.78
C SER A 247 31.50 -6.27 4.72
N LEU A 248 31.36 -7.21 5.66
CA LEU A 248 32.48 -7.74 6.40
C LEU A 248 33.29 -8.57 5.39
N TYR A 249 34.50 -8.14 5.12
CA TYR A 249 35.52 -8.88 4.37
C TYR A 249 35.96 -10.12 5.14
#